data_1b227dd8f0f4c159f8e29f365bbace7c
#
_entry.id   1b227dd8f0f4c159f8e29f365bbace7c
#
_cell.length_a   1.000
_cell.length_b   1.000
_cell.length_c   1.000
_cell.angle_alpha   90.00
_cell.angle_beta   90.00
_cell.angle_gamma   90.00
#
_symmetry.space_group_name_H-M   'P 1'
#
loop_
_entity.id
_entity.type
_entity.pdbx_description
1 polymer ?
#
loop_
_entity_poly.entity_id
_entity_poly.type
_entity_poly.pdbx_seq_one_letter_code
_entity_poly.pdbx_strand_id
1 'polypeptide(L)'
;MKRLAIIAVLAAFCVGAQAQEKLYEVKSGKITMEMDMMGQTMVQEIYFDDYGAKQATVMNMQGQKMRQIAQDGSNIMIDDAAKTATKMPAMGMMGGEQRINFSNLDEKTIKKNRIQEAGEETVAGKTCKVYKYKVMMMGQPISATACVYKGIVLKSTTSTDFGDMTQKATKIEENIAIEASMFTVPEGVKIQEMDMSMMGGF
;
A
#
# COMPACT_ATOMS: atom_id res chain seq x y z
N MET A 1 68.48 -5.55 6.97
CA MET A 1 67.33 -6.25 6.39
C MET A 1 66.16 -6.13 7.37
N LYS A 2 65.33 -5.10 7.18
CA LYS A 2 64.17 -4.83 8.04
C LYS A 2 62.93 -5.28 7.28
N ARG A 3 62.24 -6.31 7.78
CA ARG A 3 60.96 -6.80 7.22
C ARG A 3 59.82 -5.94 7.78
N LEU A 4 59.21 -5.12 6.93
CA LEU A 4 57.96 -4.44 7.24
C LEU A 4 56.80 -5.45 7.09
N ALA A 5 56.10 -5.71 8.19
CA ALA A 5 54.84 -6.45 8.18
C ALA A 5 53.70 -5.44 7.92
N ILE A 6 53.03 -5.59 6.78
CA ILE A 6 51.84 -4.83 6.44
C ILE A 6 50.64 -5.57 7.07
N ILE A 7 50.05 -5.01 8.12
CA ILE A 7 48.79 -5.46 8.71
C ILE A 7 47.68 -4.83 7.90
N ALA A 8 47.05 -5.61 7.04
CA ALA A 8 45.81 -5.21 6.37
C ALA A 8 44.65 -5.30 7.37
N VAL A 9 44.17 -4.15 7.83
CA VAL A 9 42.94 -4.05 8.63
C VAL A 9 41.76 -4.17 7.66
N LEU A 10 41.10 -5.35 7.65
CA LEU A 10 39.85 -5.57 6.98
C LEU A 10 38.77 -4.89 7.81
N ALA A 11 38.38 -3.67 7.45
CA ALA A 11 37.18 -3.02 8.00
C ALA A 11 35.94 -3.73 7.42
N ALA A 12 35.37 -4.63 8.20
CA ALA A 12 34.05 -5.21 7.89
C ALA A 12 33.02 -4.09 8.01
N PHE A 13 32.58 -3.54 6.87
CA PHE A 13 31.39 -2.71 6.79
C PHE A 13 30.18 -3.62 7.07
N CYS A 14 29.78 -3.70 8.34
CA CYS A 14 28.43 -4.14 8.67
C CYS A 14 27.47 -3.06 8.19
N VAL A 15 27.03 -3.15 6.94
CA VAL A 15 25.83 -2.44 6.48
C VAL A 15 24.70 -3.05 7.28
N GLY A 16 24.28 -2.37 8.33
CA GLY A 16 23.11 -2.74 9.11
C GLY A 16 21.93 -2.71 8.13
N ALA A 17 21.50 -3.88 7.68
CA ALA A 17 20.22 -4.03 7.03
C ALA A 17 19.18 -3.56 8.05
N GLN A 18 18.65 -2.34 7.88
CA GLN A 18 17.47 -1.92 8.61
C GLN A 18 16.39 -2.91 8.21
N ALA A 19 15.94 -3.71 9.17
CA ALA A 19 14.86 -4.66 8.95
C ALA A 19 13.65 -3.85 8.49
N GLN A 20 13.31 -3.99 7.22
CA GLN A 20 12.14 -3.34 6.64
C GLN A 20 10.90 -3.82 7.39
N GLU A 21 10.08 -2.89 7.84
CA GLU A 21 8.90 -3.20 8.65
C GLU A 21 7.94 -4.09 7.86
N LYS A 22 7.64 -5.27 8.42
CA LYS A 22 6.68 -6.19 7.81
C LYS A 22 5.27 -5.66 8.04
N LEU A 23 4.55 -5.41 6.95
CA LEU A 23 3.16 -4.98 6.99
C LEU A 23 2.19 -6.18 7.04
N TYR A 24 2.62 -7.32 6.50
CA TYR A 24 1.83 -8.55 6.42
C TYR A 24 2.60 -9.73 7.02
N GLU A 25 1.86 -10.73 7.52
CA GLU A 25 2.43 -12.01 7.93
C GLU A 25 2.62 -12.96 6.74
N VAL A 26 2.05 -12.65 5.58
CA VAL A 26 2.15 -13.37 4.31
C VAL A 26 3.26 -12.76 3.48
N LYS A 27 4.17 -13.58 2.93
CA LYS A 27 5.34 -13.08 2.20
C LYS A 27 4.97 -12.40 0.90
N SER A 28 4.10 -13.02 0.09
CA SER A 28 3.73 -12.54 -1.23
C SER A 28 2.29 -12.93 -1.56
N GLY A 29 1.65 -12.22 -2.46
CA GLY A 29 0.32 -12.59 -2.88
C GLY A 29 -0.36 -11.60 -3.80
N LYS A 30 -1.59 -11.96 -4.15
CA LYS A 30 -2.50 -11.18 -4.98
C LYS A 30 -3.86 -11.09 -4.30
N ILE A 31 -4.45 -9.92 -4.28
CA ILE A 31 -5.79 -9.68 -3.76
C ILE A 31 -6.61 -9.05 -4.88
N THR A 32 -7.75 -9.64 -5.19
CA THR A 32 -8.74 -9.02 -6.06
C THR A 32 -9.75 -8.29 -5.18
N MET A 33 -9.90 -6.98 -5.37
CA MET A 33 -10.77 -6.12 -4.60
C MET A 33 -11.85 -5.53 -5.49
N GLU A 34 -13.06 -5.46 -4.99
CA GLU A 34 -14.16 -4.65 -5.52
C GLU A 34 -14.30 -3.40 -4.68
N MET A 35 -14.47 -2.27 -5.35
CA MET A 35 -14.73 -0.97 -4.74
C MET A 35 -16.07 -0.44 -5.27
N ASP A 36 -17.00 -0.20 -4.35
CA ASP A 36 -18.26 0.46 -4.68
C ASP A 36 -18.13 1.96 -4.39
N MET A 37 -18.31 2.75 -5.44
CA MET A 37 -18.28 4.20 -5.37
C MET A 37 -19.45 4.76 -6.19
N MET A 38 -20.39 5.45 -5.55
CA MET A 38 -21.52 6.12 -6.20
C MET A 38 -22.34 5.19 -7.14
N GLY A 39 -22.51 3.92 -6.76
CA GLY A 39 -23.25 2.93 -7.55
C GLY A 39 -22.49 2.32 -8.73
N GLN A 40 -21.19 2.59 -8.83
CA GLN A 40 -20.30 1.93 -9.78
C GLN A 40 -19.36 0.99 -9.05
N THR A 41 -19.26 -0.25 -9.50
CA THR A 41 -18.31 -1.21 -8.99
C THR A 41 -17.05 -1.20 -9.86
N MET A 42 -15.93 -0.91 -9.25
CA MET A 42 -14.60 -1.01 -9.87
C MET A 42 -13.86 -2.20 -9.29
N VAL A 43 -13.13 -2.92 -10.16
CA VAL A 43 -12.28 -4.04 -9.75
C VAL A 43 -10.83 -3.60 -9.83
N GLN A 44 -10.08 -3.89 -8.76
CA GLN A 44 -8.63 -3.69 -8.72
C GLN A 44 -7.93 -4.95 -8.22
N GLU A 45 -6.70 -5.12 -8.67
CA GLU A 45 -5.83 -6.20 -8.24
C GLU A 45 -4.65 -5.60 -7.47
N ILE A 46 -4.42 -6.05 -6.25
CA ILE A 46 -3.30 -5.63 -5.41
C ILE A 46 -2.30 -6.78 -5.38
N TYR A 47 -1.09 -6.53 -5.85
CA TYR A 47 0.04 -7.44 -5.78
C TYR A 47 0.96 -7.00 -4.65
N PHE A 48 1.47 -7.93 -3.88
CA PHE A 48 2.45 -7.62 -2.83
C PHE A 48 3.54 -8.69 -2.74
N ASP A 49 4.73 -8.26 -2.34
CA ASP A 49 5.89 -9.12 -2.04
C ASP A 49 6.66 -8.54 -0.85
N ASP A 50 7.59 -9.34 -0.35
CA ASP A 50 8.43 -8.99 0.80
C ASP A 50 7.61 -8.50 2.01
N TYR A 51 6.59 -9.32 2.37
CA TYR A 51 5.68 -9.05 3.50
C TYR A 51 4.95 -7.69 3.41
N GLY A 52 4.62 -7.27 2.20
CA GLY A 52 3.93 -6.01 1.93
C GLY A 52 4.84 -4.79 1.76
N ALA A 53 6.16 -4.97 1.82
CA ALA A 53 7.12 -3.90 1.57
C ALA A 53 7.09 -3.44 0.10
N LYS A 54 6.84 -4.37 -0.82
CA LYS A 54 6.61 -4.09 -2.24
C LYS A 54 5.14 -4.26 -2.54
N GLN A 55 4.55 -3.25 -3.15
CA GLN A 55 3.13 -3.29 -3.54
C GLN A 55 2.92 -2.62 -4.89
N ALA A 56 2.02 -3.23 -5.66
CA ALA A 56 1.51 -2.67 -6.88
C ALA A 56 -0.01 -2.87 -6.94
N THR A 57 -0.74 -1.85 -7.35
CA THR A 57 -2.17 -1.92 -7.59
C THR A 57 -2.42 -1.77 -9.08
N VAL A 58 -3.16 -2.69 -9.66
CA VAL A 58 -3.59 -2.67 -11.06
C VAL A 58 -5.08 -2.41 -11.09
N MET A 59 -5.49 -1.40 -11.81
CA MET A 59 -6.88 -1.02 -11.99
C MET A 59 -7.20 -0.80 -13.47
N ASN A 60 -8.44 -1.02 -13.86
CA ASN A 60 -8.93 -0.70 -15.19
C ASN A 60 -9.76 0.58 -15.09
N MET A 61 -9.28 1.65 -15.70
CA MET A 61 -9.97 2.94 -15.76
C MET A 61 -10.39 3.21 -17.20
N GLN A 62 -11.67 3.19 -17.49
CA GLN A 62 -12.23 3.49 -18.82
C GLN A 62 -11.63 2.61 -19.96
N GLY A 63 -11.33 1.34 -19.65
CA GLY A 63 -10.72 0.42 -20.62
C GLY A 63 -9.19 0.49 -20.70
N GLN A 64 -8.56 1.42 -19.98
CA GLN A 64 -7.09 1.51 -19.86
C GLN A 64 -6.63 0.82 -18.58
N LYS A 65 -5.63 -0.04 -18.70
CA LYS A 65 -5.01 -0.72 -17.57
C LYS A 65 -3.92 0.18 -16.99
N MET A 66 -4.16 0.67 -15.78
CA MET A 66 -3.23 1.51 -15.02
C MET A 66 -2.60 0.69 -13.90
N ARG A 67 -1.32 0.88 -13.66
CA ARG A 67 -0.59 0.25 -12.57
C ARG A 67 0.01 1.33 -11.66
N GLN A 68 -0.27 1.24 -10.38
CA GLN A 68 0.29 2.13 -9.37
C GLN A 68 1.29 1.35 -8.52
N ILE A 69 2.48 1.90 -8.33
CA ILE A 69 3.49 1.37 -7.41
C ILE A 69 3.86 2.43 -6.38
N ALA A 70 4.23 1.98 -5.18
CA ALA A 70 4.83 2.83 -4.15
C ALA A 70 6.36 2.71 -4.24
N GLN A 71 7.06 3.82 -4.44
CA GLN A 71 8.51 3.88 -4.51
C GLN A 71 9.03 5.16 -3.87
N ASP A 72 10.02 5.05 -2.98
CA ASP A 72 10.71 6.19 -2.35
C ASP A 72 9.76 7.23 -1.72
N GLY A 73 8.70 6.75 -1.03
CA GLY A 73 7.71 7.60 -0.40
C GLY A 73 6.79 8.35 -1.37
N SER A 74 6.79 7.97 -2.64
CA SER A 74 5.91 8.50 -3.70
C SER A 74 5.07 7.40 -4.31
N ASN A 75 3.95 7.77 -4.89
CA ASN A 75 3.15 6.89 -5.74
C ASN A 75 3.47 7.17 -7.20
N ILE A 76 3.78 6.13 -7.97
CA ILE A 76 4.01 6.24 -9.41
C ILE A 76 2.86 5.53 -10.12
N MET A 77 2.09 6.30 -10.88
CA MET A 77 1.05 5.78 -11.77
C MET A 77 1.67 5.50 -13.13
N ILE A 78 1.52 4.28 -13.62
CA ILE A 78 2.13 3.80 -14.87
C ILE A 78 1.02 3.40 -15.82
N ASP A 79 1.03 3.95 -17.02
CA ASP A 79 0.30 3.46 -18.17
C ASP A 79 1.28 2.62 -19.02
N ASP A 80 1.18 1.30 -18.87
CA ASP A 80 2.07 0.38 -19.57
C ASP A 80 1.83 0.40 -21.10
N ALA A 81 0.61 0.72 -21.55
CA ALA A 81 0.26 0.81 -22.97
C ALA A 81 0.78 2.09 -23.63
N ALA A 82 0.62 3.23 -22.97
CA ALA A 82 1.12 4.52 -23.44
C ALA A 82 2.62 4.72 -23.14
N LYS A 83 3.24 3.82 -22.36
CA LYS A 83 4.63 3.93 -21.89
C LYS A 83 4.91 5.25 -21.18
N THR A 84 3.98 5.67 -20.34
CA THR A 84 4.11 6.89 -19.52
C THR A 84 4.04 6.54 -18.05
N ALA A 85 4.71 7.33 -17.21
CA ALA A 85 4.64 7.23 -15.77
C ALA A 85 4.54 8.63 -15.16
N THR A 86 3.68 8.79 -14.18
CA THR A 86 3.49 10.04 -13.45
C THR A 86 3.76 9.81 -11.98
N LYS A 87 4.70 10.56 -11.42
CA LYS A 87 4.99 10.57 -10.00
C LYS A 87 4.04 11.52 -9.30
N MET A 88 3.31 10.97 -8.35
CA MET A 88 2.43 11.72 -7.48
C MET A 88 3.06 11.75 -6.08
N PRO A 89 2.95 12.86 -5.35
CA PRO A 89 3.31 12.86 -3.93
C PRO A 89 2.55 11.72 -3.22
N ALA A 90 3.12 11.22 -2.13
CA ALA A 90 2.46 10.20 -1.30
C ALA A 90 1.23 10.76 -0.55
N MET A 91 0.57 11.75 -1.11
CA MET A 91 -0.80 12.10 -0.73
C MET A 91 -1.63 10.88 -1.14
N GLY A 92 -1.93 10.04 -0.14
CA GLY A 92 -2.90 8.98 -0.35
C GLY A 92 -4.10 9.58 -1.09
N MET A 93 -4.74 8.81 -1.96
CA MET A 93 -5.97 9.26 -2.67
C MET A 93 -7.03 9.82 -1.71
N MET A 94 -6.77 9.75 -0.40
CA MET A 94 -7.63 10.18 0.69
C MET A 94 -6.88 10.83 1.86
N GLY A 95 -5.95 11.75 1.58
CA GLY A 95 -5.30 12.54 2.63
C GLY A 95 -4.19 11.76 3.34
N GLY A 96 -2.97 12.10 3.00
CA GLY A 96 -1.68 11.54 3.39
C GLY A 96 -1.47 11.10 4.82
N GLU A 97 -2.20 10.11 5.28
CA GLU A 97 -1.94 9.51 6.58
C GLU A 97 -1.23 8.19 6.46
N GLN A 98 -0.28 8.07 7.35
CA GLN A 98 0.55 6.92 7.60
C GLN A 98 -0.30 5.65 7.59
N ARG A 99 0.01 4.73 6.68
CA ARG A 99 -0.63 3.42 6.60
C ARG A 99 -0.57 2.74 7.97
N ILE A 100 -1.73 2.35 8.52
CA ILE A 100 -1.78 1.62 9.78
C ILE A 100 -1.22 0.22 9.55
N ASN A 101 -0.18 -0.13 10.29
CA ASN A 101 0.36 -1.49 10.31
C ASN A 101 -0.46 -2.34 11.28
N PHE A 102 -1.45 -3.05 10.75
CA PHE A 102 -2.32 -3.91 11.57
C PHE A 102 -1.61 -5.19 12.06
N SER A 103 -0.45 -5.56 11.51
CA SER A 103 0.35 -6.66 12.03
C SER A 103 1.14 -6.27 13.29
N ASN A 104 1.35 -4.97 13.51
CA ASN A 104 2.10 -4.45 14.65
C ASN A 104 1.48 -3.13 15.14
N LEU A 105 0.35 -3.25 15.87
CA LEU A 105 -0.35 -2.11 16.45
C LEU A 105 0.30 -1.70 17.77
N ASP A 106 1.04 -0.61 17.79
CA ASP A 106 1.57 -0.01 19.02
C ASP A 106 0.51 0.86 19.74
N GLU A 107 0.73 1.12 21.02
CA GLU A 107 -0.20 1.93 21.83
C GLU A 107 -0.39 3.35 21.28
N LYS A 108 0.63 3.95 20.67
CA LYS A 108 0.57 5.29 20.11
C LYS A 108 -0.37 5.32 18.91
N THR A 109 -0.24 4.35 18.00
CA THR A 109 -1.10 4.18 16.82
C THR A 109 -2.54 3.88 17.24
N ILE A 110 -2.75 3.01 18.22
CA ILE A 110 -4.08 2.70 18.76
C ILE A 110 -4.75 3.97 19.32
N LYS A 111 -4.05 4.72 20.16
CA LYS A 111 -4.57 5.95 20.78
C LYS A 111 -4.83 7.04 19.73
N LYS A 112 -3.86 7.27 18.80
CA LYS A 112 -3.97 8.28 17.75
C LYS A 112 -5.20 8.06 16.88
N ASN A 113 -5.39 6.83 16.42
CA ASN A 113 -6.45 6.49 15.48
C ASN A 113 -7.71 5.95 16.17
N ARG A 114 -7.75 5.91 17.51
CA ARG A 114 -8.88 5.38 18.32
C ARG A 114 -9.28 3.97 17.85
N ILE A 115 -8.28 3.10 17.63
CA ILE A 115 -8.51 1.75 17.11
C ILE A 115 -9.17 0.90 18.20
N GLN A 116 -10.26 0.23 17.83
CA GLN A 116 -11.00 -0.70 18.69
C GLN A 116 -11.30 -1.97 17.90
N GLU A 117 -11.05 -3.12 18.51
CA GLU A 117 -11.49 -4.40 17.97
C GLU A 117 -13.01 -4.52 18.10
N ALA A 118 -13.69 -4.95 17.04
CA ALA A 118 -15.15 -4.94 16.92
C ALA A 118 -15.71 -6.31 16.46
N GLY A 119 -14.98 -7.40 16.73
CA GLY A 119 -15.37 -8.76 16.41
C GLY A 119 -14.66 -9.32 15.18
N GLU A 120 -15.29 -10.28 14.53
CA GLU A 120 -14.75 -11.01 13.39
C GLU A 120 -15.76 -11.06 12.24
N GLU A 121 -15.26 -11.14 11.02
CA GLU A 121 -16.05 -11.32 9.78
C GLU A 121 -15.30 -12.29 8.85
N THR A 122 -16.03 -12.98 7.97
CA THR A 122 -15.41 -13.78 6.91
C THR A 122 -15.47 -13.04 5.59
N VAL A 123 -14.30 -12.79 4.99
CA VAL A 123 -14.15 -12.11 3.69
C VAL A 123 -13.25 -12.96 2.78
N ALA A 124 -13.67 -13.21 1.55
CA ALA A 124 -12.93 -14.05 0.58
C ALA A 124 -12.51 -15.41 1.17
N GLY A 125 -13.36 -16.02 2.02
CA GLY A 125 -13.09 -17.31 2.67
C GLY A 125 -12.08 -17.26 3.81
N LYS A 126 -11.67 -16.07 4.28
CA LYS A 126 -10.75 -15.88 5.40
C LYS A 126 -11.47 -15.23 6.58
N THR A 127 -11.30 -15.76 7.77
CA THR A 127 -11.73 -15.11 9.00
C THR A 127 -10.78 -13.96 9.31
N CYS A 128 -11.29 -12.75 9.43
CA CYS A 128 -10.53 -11.55 9.73
C CYS A 128 -11.09 -10.81 10.94
N LYS A 129 -10.21 -10.16 11.69
CA LYS A 129 -10.57 -9.29 12.82
C LYS A 129 -11.10 -7.97 12.30
N VAL A 130 -12.20 -7.51 12.85
CA VAL A 130 -12.79 -6.22 12.50
C VAL A 130 -12.27 -5.15 13.46
N TYR A 131 -11.76 -4.07 12.91
CA TYR A 131 -11.32 -2.88 13.63
C TYR A 131 -12.17 -1.68 13.25
N LYS A 132 -12.61 -0.89 14.24
CA LYS A 132 -13.17 0.45 14.06
C LYS A 132 -12.12 1.47 14.43
N TYR A 133 -11.95 2.50 13.62
CA TYR A 133 -10.92 3.51 13.84
C TYR A 133 -11.29 4.86 13.22
N LYS A 134 -10.48 5.87 13.48
CA LYS A 134 -10.61 7.19 12.86
C LYS A 134 -9.41 7.43 11.94
N VAL A 135 -9.68 7.98 10.76
CA VAL A 135 -8.66 8.51 9.86
C VAL A 135 -8.92 9.99 9.61
N MET A 136 -7.86 10.73 9.33
CA MET A 136 -8.00 12.12 8.94
C MET A 136 -8.19 12.20 7.42
N MET A 137 -9.24 12.84 6.96
CA MET A 137 -9.47 13.11 5.54
C MET A 137 -9.75 14.60 5.40
N MET A 138 -8.97 15.32 4.59
CA MET A 138 -9.08 16.76 4.40
C MET A 138 -9.13 17.55 5.72
N GLY A 139 -8.35 17.12 6.73
CA GLY A 139 -8.31 17.71 8.05
C GLY A 139 -9.47 17.35 9.01
N GLN A 140 -10.41 16.50 8.58
CA GLN A 140 -11.53 16.04 9.38
C GLN A 140 -11.37 14.57 9.80
N PRO A 141 -11.67 14.21 11.07
CA PRO A 141 -11.62 12.84 11.53
C PRO A 141 -12.88 12.07 11.08
N ILE A 142 -12.74 11.16 10.14
CA ILE A 142 -13.82 10.30 9.67
C ILE A 142 -13.76 8.91 10.27
N SER A 143 -14.92 8.24 10.33
CA SER A 143 -15.00 6.86 10.82
C SER A 143 -14.63 5.89 9.70
N ALA A 144 -13.84 4.89 10.07
CA ALA A 144 -13.51 3.80 9.18
C ALA A 144 -13.61 2.45 9.91
N THR A 145 -13.85 1.39 9.15
CA THR A 145 -13.76 0.02 9.60
C THR A 145 -12.82 -0.75 8.69
N ALA A 146 -12.09 -1.72 9.22
CA ALA A 146 -11.27 -2.64 8.44
C ALA A 146 -11.45 -4.07 8.97
N CYS A 147 -11.61 -5.02 8.04
CA CYS A 147 -11.53 -6.44 8.31
C CYS A 147 -10.13 -6.91 7.92
N VAL A 148 -9.33 -7.35 8.89
CA VAL A 148 -7.89 -7.59 8.74
C VAL A 148 -7.55 -9.05 8.94
N TYR A 149 -6.91 -9.65 7.95
CA TYR A 149 -6.40 -11.01 7.97
C TYR A 149 -4.88 -10.98 7.80
N LYS A 150 -4.13 -11.44 8.79
CA LYS A 150 -2.65 -11.46 8.75
C LYS A 150 -2.03 -10.11 8.34
N GLY A 151 -2.56 -8.99 8.90
CA GLY A 151 -2.14 -7.63 8.54
C GLY A 151 -2.73 -7.08 7.25
N ILE A 152 -3.33 -7.93 6.42
CA ILE A 152 -3.93 -7.56 5.13
C ILE A 152 -5.37 -7.08 5.35
N VAL A 153 -5.71 -5.91 4.88
CA VAL A 153 -7.08 -5.40 4.88
C VAL A 153 -7.85 -6.06 3.75
N LEU A 154 -8.79 -6.95 4.09
CA LEU A 154 -9.66 -7.63 3.12
C LEU A 154 -10.98 -6.90 2.87
N LYS A 155 -11.42 -6.05 3.79
CA LYS A 155 -12.57 -5.19 3.62
C LYS A 155 -12.32 -3.89 4.37
N SER A 156 -12.69 -2.78 3.79
CA SER A 156 -12.72 -1.50 4.47
C SER A 156 -13.97 -0.73 4.10
N THR A 157 -14.52 0.01 5.06
CA THR A 157 -15.59 0.96 4.84
C THR A 157 -15.21 2.27 5.48
N THR A 158 -15.32 3.35 4.73
CA THR A 158 -15.06 4.71 5.19
C THR A 158 -16.32 5.53 5.01
N SER A 159 -16.83 6.08 6.11
CA SER A 159 -18.05 6.92 6.07
C SER A 159 -17.68 8.36 5.76
N THR A 160 -18.17 8.87 4.63
CA THR A 160 -17.94 10.25 4.18
C THR A 160 -19.28 10.99 4.11
N ASP A 161 -19.25 12.32 3.96
CA ASP A 161 -20.43 13.14 3.76
C ASP A 161 -21.20 12.81 2.46
N PHE A 162 -20.52 12.12 1.51
CA PHE A 162 -21.10 11.68 0.24
C PHE A 162 -21.59 10.21 0.29
N GLY A 163 -21.59 9.58 1.47
CA GLY A 163 -21.95 8.18 1.69
C GLY A 163 -20.76 7.30 2.03
N ASP A 164 -21.04 6.03 2.24
CA ASP A 164 -20.06 5.03 2.59
C ASP A 164 -19.30 4.57 1.35
N MET A 165 -17.97 4.60 1.43
CA MET A 165 -17.08 4.01 0.44
C MET A 165 -16.60 2.65 0.96
N THR A 166 -16.96 1.59 0.26
CA THR A 166 -16.61 0.22 0.65
C THR A 166 -15.69 -0.42 -0.38
N GLN A 167 -14.62 -1.03 0.11
CA GLN A 167 -13.75 -1.93 -0.65
C GLN A 167 -13.81 -3.30 -0.01
N LYS A 168 -13.92 -4.35 -0.83
CA LYS A 168 -14.03 -5.73 -0.34
C LYS A 168 -13.25 -6.69 -1.24
N ALA A 169 -12.42 -7.53 -0.64
CA ALA A 169 -11.74 -8.61 -1.34
C ALA A 169 -12.76 -9.67 -1.78
N THR A 170 -12.68 -10.06 -3.04
CA THR A 170 -13.41 -11.20 -3.60
C THR A 170 -12.53 -12.43 -3.68
N LYS A 171 -11.20 -12.24 -3.77
CA LYS A 171 -10.21 -13.32 -3.81
C LYS A 171 -8.90 -12.90 -3.16
N ILE A 172 -8.23 -13.85 -2.50
CA ILE A 172 -6.85 -13.71 -2.04
C ILE A 172 -6.05 -14.96 -2.40
N GLU A 173 -4.87 -14.77 -2.98
CA GLU A 173 -3.90 -15.80 -3.32
C GLU A 173 -2.63 -15.53 -2.54
N GLU A 174 -2.25 -16.45 -1.65
CA GLU A 174 -1.12 -16.30 -0.74
C GLU A 174 0.10 -17.10 -1.23
N ASN A 175 1.30 -16.57 -0.95
CA ASN A 175 2.58 -17.21 -1.21
C ASN A 175 2.79 -17.62 -2.69
N ILE A 176 2.28 -16.81 -3.61
CA ILE A 176 2.50 -16.96 -5.04
C ILE A 176 3.73 -16.17 -5.49
N ALA A 177 4.38 -16.63 -6.55
CA ALA A 177 5.46 -15.87 -7.18
C ALA A 177 4.89 -14.65 -7.93
N ILE A 178 5.45 -13.48 -7.69
CA ILE A 178 5.11 -12.24 -8.40
C ILE A 178 6.33 -11.79 -9.18
N GLU A 179 6.13 -11.47 -10.46
CA GLU A 179 7.19 -10.95 -11.31
C GLU A 179 7.73 -9.60 -10.77
N ALA A 180 9.05 -9.48 -10.68
CA ALA A 180 9.69 -8.27 -10.15
C ALA A 180 9.32 -7.01 -10.93
N SER A 181 9.04 -7.13 -12.23
CA SER A 181 8.57 -6.06 -13.11
C SER A 181 7.25 -5.44 -12.66
N MET A 182 6.44 -6.17 -11.86
CA MET A 182 5.20 -5.65 -11.28
C MET A 182 5.45 -4.44 -10.37
N PHE A 183 6.60 -4.40 -9.70
CA PHE A 183 6.95 -3.41 -8.68
C PHE A 183 7.91 -2.32 -9.18
N THR A 184 8.23 -2.30 -10.48
CA THR A 184 9.18 -1.35 -11.05
C THR A 184 8.57 -0.58 -12.22
N VAL A 185 9.11 0.61 -12.48
CA VAL A 185 8.82 1.34 -13.71
C VAL A 185 9.51 0.62 -14.87
N PRO A 186 8.84 0.37 -16.00
CA PRO A 186 9.47 -0.27 -17.15
C PRO A 186 10.66 0.54 -17.67
N GLU A 187 11.66 -0.15 -18.21
CA GLU A 187 12.84 0.47 -18.79
C GLU A 187 12.46 1.39 -19.95
N GLY A 188 13.08 2.57 -20.03
CA GLY A 188 12.83 3.57 -21.08
C GLY A 188 11.58 4.44 -20.83
N VAL A 189 10.78 4.17 -19.80
CA VAL A 189 9.67 5.05 -19.42
C VAL A 189 10.18 6.23 -18.61
N LYS A 190 9.89 7.45 -19.07
CA LYS A 190 10.22 8.68 -18.34
C LYS A 190 9.15 8.94 -17.28
N ILE A 191 9.61 9.13 -16.05
CA ILE A 191 8.75 9.54 -14.94
C ILE A 191 8.56 11.06 -15.04
N GLN A 192 7.33 11.51 -15.18
CA GLN A 192 6.94 12.91 -15.10
C GLN A 192 6.46 13.22 -13.69
N GLU A 193 6.85 14.36 -13.13
CA GLU A 193 6.26 14.83 -11.86
C GLU A 193 4.92 15.49 -12.15
N MET A 194 3.91 15.21 -11.33
CA MET A 194 2.63 15.88 -11.42
C MET A 194 2.80 17.36 -11.03
N ASP A 195 2.45 18.25 -11.95
CA ASP A 195 2.42 19.69 -11.65
C ASP A 195 1.20 20.00 -10.76
N MET A 196 1.47 20.20 -9.48
CA MET A 196 0.45 20.52 -8.49
C MET A 196 -0.14 21.94 -8.68
N SER A 197 0.49 22.79 -9.50
CA SER A 197 -0.02 24.13 -9.77
C SER A 197 -1.34 24.13 -10.54
N MET A 198 -1.61 23.07 -11.30
CA MET A 198 -2.87 22.89 -12.02
C MET A 198 -4.04 22.40 -11.14
N MET A 199 -3.79 21.93 -9.91
CA MET A 199 -4.84 21.47 -8.99
C MET A 199 -5.31 22.56 -8.00
N GLY A 200 -4.66 23.72 -7.98
CA GLY A 200 -4.95 24.83 -7.06
C GLY A 200 -5.98 25.86 -7.58
N GLY A 201 -6.73 25.54 -8.60
CA GLY A 201 -7.70 26.46 -9.24
C GLY A 201 -9.17 26.08 -8.99
N PHE A 202 -9.57 25.91 -7.70
CA PHE A 202 -10.98 25.88 -7.31
C PHE A 202 -11.16 26.64 -5.99
#